data_2df60cc03b0c1f7af09bdf40dafc2539
#
_entry.id   2df60cc03b0c1f7af09bdf40dafc2539
#
_cell.length_a   1.000
_cell.length_b   1.000
_cell.length_c   1.000
_cell.angle_alpha   90.00
_cell.angle_beta   90.00
_cell.angle_gamma   90.00
#
_symmetry.space_group_name_H-M   'P 1'
#
loop_
_entity.id
_entity.type
_entity.pdbx_description
1 polymer ?
#
loop_
_entity_poly.entity_id
_entity_poly.type
_entity_poly.pdbx_seq_one_letter_code
_entity_poly.pdbx_strand_id
1 'polypeptide(L)'
;QLGTYMILENSSEPYVVSIPGFNGYLSSRFSCEENDWKDKMIFNYDKNEIESVHLNYRDTIHSFKIYSNDNISNKYFSYFKNISSEKFLKNNRDFNIEEIKKRKPIFDISLSLKNGEKIELIGFEKKSSLRGRTSIKNYDTERFYGLFNGELILIQYQQFKNILIKRKELLGPK
;
A
#
# COMPACT_ATOMS: atom_id res chain seq x y z
N GLN A 1 8.88 36.60 -9.59
CA GLN A 1 9.16 35.20 -9.25
C GLN A 1 8.00 34.70 -8.39
N LEU A 2 7.28 33.67 -8.84
CA LEU A 2 6.24 33.03 -8.05
C LEU A 2 6.90 32.14 -6.99
N GLY A 3 6.58 32.32 -5.71
CA GLY A 3 7.15 31.55 -4.61
C GLY A 3 6.15 31.33 -3.51
N THR A 4 6.46 30.42 -2.58
CA THR A 4 5.70 30.22 -1.36
C THR A 4 6.22 31.15 -0.29
N TYR A 5 5.33 31.95 0.31
CA TYR A 5 5.66 32.83 1.43
C TYR A 5 5.56 32.04 2.73
N MET A 6 6.60 32.13 3.55
CA MET A 6 6.64 31.54 4.90
C MET A 6 7.06 32.61 5.90
N ILE A 7 6.49 32.57 7.10
CA ILE A 7 6.83 33.45 8.20
C ILE A 7 7.37 32.61 9.37
N LEU A 8 8.45 33.03 9.99
CA LEU A 8 8.91 32.46 11.25
C LEU A 8 8.03 32.97 12.39
N GLU A 9 7.78 32.15 13.40
CA GLU A 9 6.88 32.44 14.52
C GLU A 9 7.14 33.79 15.18
N ASN A 10 8.40 34.22 15.24
CA ASN A 10 8.83 35.48 15.88
C ASN A 10 9.28 36.54 14.86
N SER A 11 8.93 36.42 13.58
CA SER A 11 9.26 37.39 12.54
C SER A 11 8.03 38.21 12.16
N SER A 12 8.24 39.52 11.91
CA SER A 12 7.21 40.41 11.37
C SER A 12 7.13 40.41 9.85
N GLU A 13 8.11 39.80 9.17
CA GLU A 13 8.17 39.78 7.71
C GLU A 13 8.18 38.35 7.14
N PRO A 14 7.44 38.13 6.04
CA PRO A 14 7.44 36.83 5.35
C PRO A 14 8.68 36.72 4.45
N TYR A 15 9.16 35.49 4.31
CA TYR A 15 10.23 35.10 3.40
C TYR A 15 9.68 34.35 2.20
N VAL A 16 10.23 34.61 1.02
CA VAL A 16 9.95 33.78 -0.16
C VAL A 16 10.86 32.56 -0.13
N VAL A 17 10.27 31.39 -0.02
CA VAL A 17 10.98 30.11 0.04
C VAL A 17 10.90 29.40 -1.31
N SER A 18 12.05 28.93 -1.79
CA SER A 18 12.17 28.17 -3.03
C SER A 18 13.16 27.01 -2.87
N ILE A 19 13.01 25.99 -3.71
CA ILE A 19 14.00 24.93 -3.84
C ILE A 19 14.76 25.16 -5.15
N PRO A 20 16.10 25.21 -5.16
CA PRO A 20 16.88 25.36 -6.38
C PRO A 20 16.50 24.32 -7.43
N GLY A 21 16.22 24.77 -8.67
CA GLY A 21 15.80 23.89 -9.77
C GLY A 21 14.33 23.48 -9.76
N PHE A 22 13.52 23.90 -8.77
CA PHE A 22 12.09 23.63 -8.74
C PHE A 22 11.30 24.91 -9.05
N ASN A 23 10.48 24.85 -10.10
CA ASN A 23 9.58 25.92 -10.51
C ASN A 23 8.16 25.60 -10.05
N GLY A 24 7.73 26.14 -8.93
CA GLY A 24 6.37 25.94 -8.39
C GLY A 24 6.22 26.41 -6.94
N TYR A 25 4.97 26.31 -6.47
CA TYR A 25 4.66 26.60 -5.07
C TYR A 25 5.00 25.42 -4.17
N LEU A 26 5.61 25.68 -3.04
CA LEU A 26 5.94 24.68 -2.02
C LEU A 26 4.75 24.38 -1.09
N SER A 27 3.69 25.21 -1.09
CA SER A 27 2.53 25.06 -0.21
C SER A 27 1.87 23.69 -0.28
N SER A 28 1.87 23.05 -1.45
CA SER A 28 1.35 21.69 -1.62
C SER A 28 2.15 20.60 -0.88
N ARG A 29 3.38 20.94 -0.43
CA ARG A 29 4.24 20.04 0.37
C ARG A 29 4.01 20.17 1.87
N PHE A 30 3.27 21.21 2.30
CA PHE A 30 2.92 21.49 3.69
C PHE A 30 1.42 21.29 3.90
N SER A 31 0.98 20.04 3.72
CA SER A 31 -0.39 19.67 3.98
C SER A 31 -0.72 19.77 5.47
N CYS A 32 -1.91 20.27 5.81
CA CYS A 32 -2.46 20.21 7.16
C CYS A 32 -3.26 18.92 7.41
N GLU A 33 -3.30 18.03 6.40
CA GLU A 33 -4.00 16.77 6.50
C GLU A 33 -3.15 15.72 7.22
N GLU A 34 -3.60 15.25 8.38
CA GLU A 34 -2.91 14.24 9.19
C GLU A 34 -2.45 13.01 8.39
N ASN A 35 -3.30 12.51 7.48
CA ASN A 35 -3.01 11.33 6.67
C ASN A 35 -1.84 11.49 5.70
N ASP A 36 -1.43 12.73 5.37
CA ASP A 36 -0.29 12.97 4.51
C ASP A 36 1.04 12.78 5.26
N TRP A 37 0.99 12.88 6.60
CA TRP A 37 2.14 12.76 7.51
C TRP A 37 2.26 11.40 8.18
N LYS A 38 1.24 10.55 8.08
CA LYS A 38 1.31 9.17 8.60
C LYS A 38 2.39 8.36 7.90
N ASP A 39 3.06 7.50 8.66
CA ASP A 39 3.94 6.49 8.07
C ASP A 39 3.14 5.57 7.16
N LYS A 40 3.53 5.53 5.90
CA LYS A 40 2.87 4.74 4.84
C LYS A 40 3.44 3.34 4.70
N MET A 41 4.41 2.97 5.55
CA MET A 41 5.04 1.66 5.51
C MET A 41 4.04 0.56 5.86
N ILE A 42 3.97 -0.47 5.03
CA ILE A 42 3.16 -1.66 5.24
C ILE A 42 4.05 -2.82 5.71
N PHE A 43 5.09 -3.10 4.92
CA PHE A 43 6.07 -4.13 5.24
C PHE A 43 7.49 -3.56 5.11
N ASN A 44 8.27 -3.71 6.17
CA ASN A 44 9.69 -3.38 6.16
C ASN A 44 10.46 -4.35 7.05
N TYR A 45 10.38 -5.63 6.71
CA TYR A 45 10.98 -6.71 7.48
C TYR A 45 12.17 -7.32 6.75
N ASP A 46 13.23 -7.63 7.47
CA ASP A 46 14.29 -8.47 6.91
C ASP A 46 13.79 -9.93 6.81
N LYS A 47 14.24 -10.62 5.77
CA LYS A 47 13.85 -12.02 5.53
C LYS A 47 14.12 -12.93 6.72
N ASN A 48 15.13 -12.62 7.56
CA ASN A 48 15.51 -13.39 8.73
C ASN A 48 14.56 -13.18 9.91
N GLU A 49 13.76 -12.11 9.92
CA GLU A 49 12.77 -11.81 10.95
C GLU A 49 11.46 -12.57 10.71
N ILE A 50 11.21 -13.00 9.45
CA ILE A 50 9.97 -13.62 9.05
C ILE A 50 9.99 -15.12 9.39
N GLU A 51 8.96 -15.58 10.09
CA GLU A 51 8.72 -17.00 10.41
C GLU A 51 7.88 -17.66 9.33
N SER A 52 6.78 -17.02 8.91
CA SER A 52 5.94 -17.55 7.84
C SER A 52 5.14 -16.45 7.15
N VAL A 53 4.79 -16.71 5.89
CA VAL A 53 3.85 -15.90 5.11
C VAL A 53 2.73 -16.79 4.61
N HIS A 54 1.49 -16.39 4.85
CA HIS A 54 0.29 -17.01 4.31
C HIS A 54 -0.40 -16.03 3.38
N LEU A 55 -0.52 -16.38 2.11
CA LEU A 55 -1.23 -15.64 1.08
C LEU A 55 -2.46 -16.42 0.65
N ASN A 56 -3.64 -15.90 1.00
CA ASN A 56 -4.93 -16.45 0.61
C ASN A 56 -5.51 -15.62 -0.53
N TYR A 57 -5.88 -16.27 -1.60
CA TYR A 57 -6.66 -15.68 -2.67
C TYR A 57 -8.14 -16.06 -2.55
N ARG A 58 -9.03 -15.23 -3.11
CA ARG A 58 -10.46 -15.57 -3.26
C ARG A 58 -10.64 -16.94 -3.93
N ASP A 59 -9.79 -17.25 -4.90
CA ASP A 59 -9.63 -18.57 -5.48
C ASP A 59 -8.53 -19.32 -4.72
N THR A 60 -8.94 -20.25 -3.86
CA THR A 60 -8.06 -20.99 -2.95
C THR A 60 -6.98 -21.82 -3.65
N ILE A 61 -7.16 -22.17 -4.94
CA ILE A 61 -6.17 -22.90 -5.74
C ILE A 61 -4.83 -22.15 -5.81
N HIS A 62 -4.88 -20.82 -5.76
CA HIS A 62 -3.69 -19.97 -5.84
C HIS A 62 -3.09 -19.64 -4.47
N SER A 63 -3.78 -20.01 -3.39
CA SER A 63 -3.33 -19.76 -2.02
C SER A 63 -2.16 -20.67 -1.63
N PHE A 64 -1.26 -20.13 -0.80
CA PHE A 64 -0.12 -20.89 -0.29
C PHE A 64 0.36 -20.35 1.06
N LYS A 65 1.12 -21.18 1.77
CA LYS A 65 1.84 -20.80 2.97
C LYS A 65 3.30 -21.21 2.82
N ILE A 66 4.21 -20.36 3.24
CA ILE A 66 5.67 -20.57 3.22
C ILE A 66 6.19 -20.34 4.63
N TYR A 67 7.06 -21.24 5.06
CA TYR A 67 7.76 -21.17 6.33
C TYR A 67 9.23 -20.81 6.12
N SER A 68 9.87 -20.32 7.16
CA SER A 68 11.28 -19.90 7.15
C SER A 68 12.27 -21.00 6.77
N ASN A 69 11.90 -22.27 6.97
CA ASN A 69 12.70 -23.44 6.62
C ASN A 69 12.48 -23.96 5.18
N ASP A 70 11.55 -23.36 4.42
CA ASP A 70 11.32 -23.75 3.03
C ASP A 70 12.44 -23.22 2.10
N ASN A 71 12.86 -23.99 1.11
CA ASN A 71 13.96 -23.63 0.20
C ASN A 71 13.75 -22.29 -0.54
N ILE A 72 12.49 -21.90 -0.76
CA ILE A 72 12.12 -20.66 -1.48
C ILE A 72 11.94 -19.46 -0.54
N SER A 73 11.91 -19.68 0.78
CA SER A 73 11.60 -18.65 1.78
C SER A 73 12.50 -17.44 1.67
N ASN A 74 13.81 -17.64 1.58
CA ASN A 74 14.79 -16.56 1.50
C ASN A 74 14.54 -15.58 0.36
N LYS A 75 14.16 -16.09 -0.82
CA LYS A 75 13.84 -15.26 -1.98
C LYS A 75 12.49 -14.57 -1.81
N TYR A 76 11.47 -15.31 -1.40
CA TYR A 76 10.12 -14.75 -1.27
C TYR A 76 10.02 -13.75 -0.13
N PHE A 77 10.63 -14.02 1.02
CA PHE A 77 10.63 -13.12 2.17
C PHE A 77 11.38 -11.81 1.91
N SER A 78 12.38 -11.81 1.02
CA SER A 78 13.08 -10.57 0.66
C SER A 78 12.19 -9.52 -0.01
N TYR A 79 11.02 -9.90 -0.51
CA TYR A 79 10.05 -8.97 -1.12
C TYR A 79 9.24 -8.17 -0.09
N PHE A 80 9.30 -8.53 1.21
CA PHE A 80 8.58 -7.84 2.29
C PHE A 80 9.38 -6.69 2.92
N LYS A 81 10.26 -6.06 2.13
CA LYS A 81 11.06 -4.92 2.54
C LYS A 81 10.72 -3.69 1.72
N ASN A 82 10.59 -2.53 2.40
CA ASN A 82 10.28 -1.23 1.77
C ASN A 82 8.97 -1.20 0.97
N ILE A 83 7.94 -1.87 1.46
CA ILE A 83 6.60 -1.86 0.87
C ILE A 83 5.74 -0.82 1.56
N SER A 84 5.24 0.17 0.80
CA SER A 84 4.44 1.27 1.33
C SER A 84 3.11 1.44 0.60
N SER A 85 2.16 2.10 1.26
CA SER A 85 0.92 2.55 0.63
C SER A 85 1.13 3.87 -0.15
N GLU A 86 0.25 4.14 -1.10
CA GLU A 86 0.20 5.43 -1.79
C GLU A 86 -0.36 6.51 -0.85
N LYS A 87 -1.46 6.19 -0.15
CA LYS A 87 -2.09 7.09 0.82
C LYS A 87 -3.10 6.36 1.72
N PHE A 88 -3.40 6.97 2.86
CA PHE A 88 -4.56 6.64 3.68
C PHE A 88 -5.83 7.23 3.08
N LEU A 89 -6.96 6.52 3.23
CA LEU A 89 -8.24 6.93 2.69
C LEU A 89 -9.16 7.44 3.80
N LYS A 90 -9.96 8.46 3.49
CA LYS A 90 -11.01 9.03 4.36
C LYS A 90 -12.36 8.90 3.67
N ASN A 91 -13.42 8.80 4.45
CA ASN A 91 -14.77 8.92 3.93
C ASN A 91 -14.99 10.28 3.28
N ASN A 92 -15.70 10.30 2.15
CA ASN A 92 -16.19 11.51 1.51
C ASN A 92 -17.55 11.22 0.87
N ARG A 93 -18.12 12.21 0.13
CA ARG A 93 -19.45 12.08 -0.50
C ARG A 93 -19.57 10.87 -1.44
N ASP A 94 -18.48 10.53 -2.15
CA ASP A 94 -18.47 9.50 -3.20
C ASP A 94 -17.78 8.22 -2.75
N PHE A 95 -17.29 8.15 -1.50
CA PHE A 95 -16.46 7.07 -1.01
C PHE A 95 -16.75 6.75 0.46
N ASN A 96 -17.23 5.52 0.70
CA ASN A 96 -17.54 5.00 2.02
C ASN A 96 -16.64 3.79 2.34
N ILE A 97 -15.82 3.93 3.37
CA ILE A 97 -14.87 2.90 3.83
C ILE A 97 -15.61 1.64 4.29
N GLU A 98 -16.71 1.79 5.02
CA GLU A 98 -17.46 0.64 5.56
C GLU A 98 -18.11 -0.21 4.44
N GLU A 99 -18.47 0.40 3.32
CA GLU A 99 -18.93 -0.36 2.16
C GLU A 99 -17.80 -1.18 1.51
N ILE A 100 -16.56 -0.67 1.52
CA ILE A 100 -15.41 -1.41 1.00
C ILE A 100 -15.11 -2.60 1.92
N LYS A 101 -15.08 -2.39 3.23
CA LYS A 101 -14.81 -3.44 4.23
C LYS A 101 -15.82 -4.60 4.18
N LYS A 102 -17.06 -4.34 3.75
CA LYS A 102 -18.10 -5.37 3.59
C LYS A 102 -17.95 -6.21 2.32
N ARG A 103 -17.10 -5.80 1.37
CA ARG A 103 -16.88 -6.54 0.13
C ARG A 103 -16.09 -7.83 0.40
N LYS A 104 -16.23 -8.80 -0.49
CA LYS A 104 -15.40 -10.00 -0.46
C LYS A 104 -13.96 -9.63 -0.86
N PRO A 105 -12.95 -9.94 -0.04
CA PRO A 105 -11.55 -9.69 -0.36
C PRO A 105 -11.12 -10.40 -1.65
N ILE A 106 -10.14 -9.85 -2.34
CA ILE A 106 -9.47 -10.51 -3.48
C ILE A 106 -8.32 -11.39 -3.00
N PHE A 107 -7.67 -10.98 -1.92
CA PHE A 107 -6.64 -11.72 -1.21
C PHE A 107 -6.54 -11.24 0.24
N ASP A 108 -5.90 -12.03 1.09
CA ASP A 108 -5.34 -11.61 2.36
C ASP A 108 -3.92 -12.14 2.54
N ILE A 109 -3.08 -11.35 3.18
CA ILE A 109 -1.71 -11.68 3.54
C ILE A 109 -1.62 -11.70 5.06
N SER A 110 -1.15 -12.81 5.62
CA SER A 110 -0.80 -12.93 7.03
C SER A 110 0.69 -13.23 7.15
N LEU A 111 1.43 -12.27 7.69
CA LEU A 111 2.87 -12.36 7.95
C LEU A 111 3.09 -12.63 9.43
N SER A 112 3.77 -13.72 9.77
CA SER A 112 4.17 -14.01 11.14
C SER A 112 5.68 -13.80 11.30
N LEU A 113 6.05 -13.04 12.31
CA LEU A 113 7.45 -12.80 12.65
C LEU A 113 7.93 -13.76 13.73
N LYS A 114 9.24 -14.01 13.79
CA LYS A 114 9.86 -14.89 14.79
C LYS A 114 9.72 -14.39 16.23
N ASN A 115 9.46 -13.09 16.42
CA ASN A 115 9.14 -12.51 17.72
C ASN A 115 7.70 -12.75 18.19
N GLY A 116 6.87 -13.44 17.36
CA GLY A 116 5.47 -13.74 17.63
C GLY A 116 4.49 -12.68 17.12
N GLU A 117 4.95 -11.56 16.58
CA GLU A 117 4.10 -10.54 15.98
C GLU A 117 3.43 -11.06 14.70
N LYS A 118 2.19 -10.65 14.48
CA LYS A 118 1.44 -10.95 13.26
C LYS A 118 0.98 -9.67 12.60
N ILE A 119 1.22 -9.58 11.31
CA ILE A 119 0.86 -8.45 10.46
C ILE A 119 -0.13 -8.95 9.39
N GLU A 120 -1.25 -8.27 9.26
CA GLU A 120 -2.29 -8.65 8.31
C GLU A 120 -2.60 -7.51 7.33
N LEU A 121 -2.75 -7.86 6.06
CA LEU A 121 -3.21 -6.97 5.01
C LEU A 121 -4.30 -7.66 4.21
N ILE A 122 -5.48 -7.03 4.14
CA ILE A 122 -6.61 -7.55 3.36
C ILE A 122 -6.81 -6.68 2.13
N GLY A 123 -6.79 -7.28 0.94
CA GLY A 123 -6.92 -6.59 -0.35
C GLY A 123 -8.34 -6.61 -0.91
N PHE A 124 -8.81 -5.47 -1.42
CA PHE A 124 -10.13 -5.32 -2.06
C PHE A 124 -10.01 -4.69 -3.43
N GLU A 125 -10.89 -5.06 -4.35
CA GLU A 125 -10.96 -4.44 -5.68
C GLU A 125 -11.30 -2.95 -5.59
N LYS A 126 -10.56 -2.15 -6.35
CA LYS A 126 -10.90 -0.76 -6.62
C LYS A 126 -11.61 -0.67 -7.97
N LYS A 127 -12.80 -0.05 -8.00
CA LYS A 127 -13.51 0.20 -9.27
C LYS A 127 -12.72 1.18 -10.13
N SER A 128 -12.75 0.98 -11.44
CA SER A 128 -12.15 1.92 -12.39
C SER A 128 -12.85 3.28 -12.32
N SER A 129 -12.07 4.37 -12.24
CA SER A 129 -12.57 5.74 -12.26
C SER A 129 -12.72 6.32 -13.68
N LEU A 130 -12.37 5.57 -14.71
CA LEU A 130 -12.45 6.02 -16.10
C LEU A 130 -13.92 6.07 -16.54
N ARG A 131 -14.54 7.24 -16.39
CA ARG A 131 -15.81 7.57 -17.05
C ARG A 131 -15.56 7.70 -18.56
N GLY A 132 -16.22 6.88 -19.37
CA GLY A 132 -16.34 7.09 -20.82
C GLY A 132 -15.36 6.35 -21.73
N ARG A 133 -14.46 5.53 -21.25
CA ARG A 133 -13.77 4.53 -22.06
C ARG A 133 -14.30 3.15 -21.70
N THR A 134 -14.67 2.37 -22.72
CA THR A 134 -14.95 0.94 -22.63
C THR A 134 -13.74 0.20 -22.08
N SER A 135 -13.49 0.32 -20.78
CA SER A 135 -12.55 -0.57 -20.13
C SER A 135 -13.23 -1.93 -20.07
N ILE A 136 -12.64 -2.92 -20.72
CA ILE A 136 -13.05 -4.33 -20.69
C ILE A 136 -13.09 -4.85 -19.24
N LYS A 137 -12.51 -4.12 -18.31
CA LYS A 137 -12.45 -4.44 -16.87
C LYS A 137 -13.09 -3.33 -16.05
N ASN A 138 -14.12 -3.66 -15.28
CA ASN A 138 -14.82 -2.73 -14.39
C ASN A 138 -13.99 -2.34 -13.15
N TYR A 139 -12.73 -2.77 -13.05
CA TYR A 139 -11.84 -2.51 -11.91
C TYR A 139 -10.52 -1.87 -12.36
N ASP A 140 -9.90 -1.17 -11.43
CA ASP A 140 -8.58 -0.54 -11.58
C ASP A 140 -7.51 -1.64 -11.61
N THR A 141 -6.68 -1.65 -12.65
CA THR A 141 -5.61 -2.64 -12.82
C THR A 141 -4.28 -2.17 -12.22
N GLU A 142 -4.18 -0.92 -11.82
CA GLU A 142 -2.96 -0.34 -11.27
C GLU A 142 -3.00 -0.27 -9.74
N ARG A 143 -4.22 -0.17 -9.15
CA ARG A 143 -4.40 0.06 -7.72
C ARG A 143 -5.50 -0.82 -7.13
N PHE A 144 -5.33 -1.12 -5.86
CA PHE A 144 -6.32 -1.80 -5.02
C PHE A 144 -6.46 -1.12 -3.67
N TYR A 145 -7.51 -1.43 -2.92
CA TYR A 145 -7.66 -0.99 -1.55
C TYR A 145 -7.09 -2.04 -0.60
N GLY A 146 -6.30 -1.61 0.39
CA GLY A 146 -5.80 -2.44 1.47
C GLY A 146 -6.45 -2.06 2.80
N LEU A 147 -6.87 -3.02 3.59
CA LEU A 147 -7.19 -2.83 5.00
C LEU A 147 -5.97 -3.25 5.81
N PHE A 148 -5.36 -2.30 6.49
CA PHE A 148 -4.14 -2.47 7.27
C PHE A 148 -4.28 -1.74 8.60
N ASN A 149 -4.05 -2.42 9.71
CA ASN A 149 -4.22 -1.88 11.08
C ASN A 149 -5.56 -1.16 11.31
N GLY A 150 -6.66 -1.68 10.73
CA GLY A 150 -8.00 -1.09 10.83
C GLY A 150 -8.26 0.10 9.90
N GLU A 151 -7.25 0.63 9.24
CA GLU A 151 -7.36 1.75 8.30
C GLU A 151 -7.39 1.28 6.85
N LEU A 152 -8.16 1.97 6.03
CA LEU A 152 -8.20 1.69 4.59
C LEU A 152 -7.16 2.55 3.87
N ILE A 153 -6.32 1.90 3.07
CA ILE A 153 -5.21 2.49 2.33
C ILE A 153 -5.33 2.20 0.83
N LEU A 154 -4.73 3.05 0.01
CA LEU A 154 -4.58 2.85 -1.43
C LEU A 154 -3.20 2.31 -1.72
N ILE A 155 -3.12 1.24 -2.52
CA ILE A 155 -1.88 0.53 -2.81
C ILE A 155 -1.76 0.31 -4.33
N GLN A 156 -0.53 0.44 -4.84
CA GLN A 156 -0.21 0.14 -6.23
C GLN A 156 0.16 -1.34 -6.39
N TYR A 157 -0.45 -2.04 -7.35
CA TYR A 157 -0.11 -3.43 -7.68
C TYR A 157 1.38 -3.61 -8.03
N GLN A 158 2.01 -2.58 -8.61
CA GLN A 158 3.42 -2.64 -8.98
C GLN A 158 4.34 -2.93 -7.78
N GLN A 159 4.04 -2.38 -6.60
CA GLN A 159 4.81 -2.66 -5.39
C GLN A 159 4.63 -4.09 -4.89
N PHE A 160 3.46 -4.67 -5.13
CA PHE A 160 3.07 -6.00 -4.68
C PHE A 160 3.28 -7.10 -5.71
N LYS A 161 3.81 -6.80 -6.92
CA LYS A 161 3.91 -7.77 -8.02
C LYS A 161 4.68 -9.05 -7.68
N ASN A 162 5.70 -8.95 -6.84
CA ASN A 162 6.52 -10.10 -6.43
C ASN A 162 5.93 -10.81 -5.19
N ILE A 163 5.03 -10.15 -4.46
CA ILE A 163 4.32 -10.71 -3.30
C ILE A 163 3.06 -11.44 -3.77
N LEU A 164 2.25 -10.80 -4.64
CA LEU A 164 0.99 -11.33 -5.15
C LEU A 164 1.21 -12.29 -6.33
N ILE A 165 2.04 -13.30 -6.13
CA ILE A 165 2.29 -14.37 -7.11
C ILE A 165 1.36 -15.56 -6.84
N LYS A 166 1.03 -16.30 -7.88
CA LYS A 166 0.21 -17.49 -7.73
C LYS A 166 1.05 -18.67 -7.26
N ARG A 167 0.41 -19.59 -6.51
CA ARG A 167 1.07 -20.82 -6.04
C ARG A 167 1.88 -21.52 -7.12
N LYS A 168 1.32 -21.68 -8.34
CA LYS A 168 1.98 -22.34 -9.46
C LYS A 168 3.27 -21.65 -9.92
N GLU A 169 3.29 -20.32 -9.87
CA GLU A 169 4.46 -19.51 -10.24
C GLU A 169 5.56 -19.62 -9.19
N LEU A 170 5.18 -19.77 -7.92
CA LEU A 170 6.10 -19.85 -6.81
C LEU A 170 6.66 -21.26 -6.61
N LEU A 171 5.81 -22.28 -6.64
CA LEU A 171 6.16 -23.67 -6.27
C LEU A 171 6.31 -24.59 -7.51
N GLY A 172 6.06 -24.08 -8.72
CA GLY A 172 5.98 -24.89 -9.93
C GLY A 172 4.68 -25.69 -10.07
N PRO A 173 4.48 -26.38 -11.20
CA PRO A 173 3.36 -27.28 -11.37
C PRO A 173 3.46 -28.43 -10.36
N LYS A 174 2.31 -28.85 -9.83
CA LYS A 174 2.20 -30.10 -9.07
C LYS A 174 2.37 -31.30 -9.98
#